data_fc092c9092aeff287e1b97bbd9a04332
#
_entry.id   fc092c9092aeff287e1b97bbd9a04332
#
_cell.length_a   1.000
_cell.length_b   1.000
_cell.length_c   1.000
_cell.angle_alpha   90.00
_cell.angle_beta   90.00
_cell.angle_gamma   90.00
#
_symmetry.space_group_name_H-M   'P 1'
#
loop_
_entity.id
_entity.type
_entity.pdbx_description
1 polymer ?
#
loop_
_entity_poly.entity_id
_entity_poly.type
_entity_poly.pdbx_seq_one_letter_code
_entity_poly.pdbx_strand_id
1 'polypeptide(L)'
;TRKRLPALTILCQGDAQLPELTRRFIQDEQASLFGTLSLWQGVDVPGPACQLVVIDRIPFPRPDDPVRSARQKAVDEAGGNGFLTVAAAHAALLLAQGAGRLIRGSADRGVVAVLDPRLATARYAGFLRASLPKFWYTTDPAQVRRSLVNLAATATGLGAGSNPGPGSSSGSGPGSGSGPGSGSGPG
;
A
#
# COMPACT_ATOMS: atom_id res chain seq x y z
N THR A 1 -3.37 12.65 -20.18
CA THR A 1 -4.57 12.17 -19.45
C THR A 1 -5.76 13.10 -19.66
N ARG A 2 -5.66 14.42 -19.44
CA ARG A 2 -6.77 15.42 -19.65
C ARG A 2 -7.46 15.27 -21.01
N LYS A 3 -6.72 15.11 -22.10
CA LYS A 3 -7.28 14.92 -23.46
C LYS A 3 -8.06 13.62 -23.63
N ARG A 4 -7.73 12.57 -22.86
CA ARG A 4 -8.34 11.24 -22.98
C ARG A 4 -9.55 11.06 -22.04
N LEU A 5 -9.64 11.85 -21.01
CA LEU A 5 -10.67 11.78 -19.97
C LEU A 5 -11.18 13.19 -19.64
N PRO A 6 -11.89 13.82 -20.58
CA PRO A 6 -12.33 15.20 -20.44
C PRO A 6 -13.40 15.39 -19.34
N ALA A 7 -14.08 14.32 -18.94
CA ALA A 7 -15.08 14.34 -17.89
C ALA A 7 -14.49 14.31 -16.46
N LEU A 8 -13.19 14.07 -16.32
CA LEU A 8 -12.54 14.01 -15.00
C LEU A 8 -11.80 15.31 -14.69
N THR A 9 -11.98 15.81 -13.48
CA THR A 9 -11.16 16.91 -12.96
C THR A 9 -9.75 16.41 -12.68
N ILE A 10 -8.78 16.88 -13.44
CA ILE A 10 -7.38 16.49 -13.30
C ILE A 10 -6.56 17.68 -12.81
N LEU A 11 -6.09 17.59 -11.59
CA LEU A 11 -5.21 18.54 -10.93
C LEU A 11 -3.77 18.04 -11.02
N CYS A 12 -2.81 18.89 -11.36
CA CYS A 12 -1.40 18.53 -11.41
C CYS A 12 -0.59 19.45 -10.51
N GLN A 13 0.40 18.88 -9.86
CA GLN A 13 1.40 19.66 -9.12
C GLN A 13 2.05 20.65 -10.08
N GLY A 14 2.04 21.93 -9.71
CA GLY A 14 2.49 23.04 -10.56
C GLY A 14 1.36 23.83 -11.22
N ASP A 15 0.13 23.32 -11.27
CA ASP A 15 -1.03 24.09 -11.77
C ASP A 15 -1.41 25.24 -10.82
N ALA A 16 -1.17 25.06 -9.51
CA ALA A 16 -1.36 26.06 -8.47
C ALA A 16 -0.49 25.74 -7.25
N GLN A 17 -0.55 26.58 -6.22
CA GLN A 17 0.10 26.32 -4.93
C GLN A 17 -0.51 25.08 -4.27
N LEU A 18 0.31 24.32 -3.54
CA LEU A 18 -0.09 23.03 -2.97
C LEU A 18 -1.33 23.11 -2.06
N PRO A 19 -1.49 24.11 -1.17
CA PRO A 19 -2.68 24.24 -0.36
C PRO A 19 -3.96 24.40 -1.20
N GLU A 20 -3.90 25.15 -2.29
CA GLU A 20 -5.03 25.37 -3.20
C GLU A 20 -5.37 24.08 -3.97
N LEU A 21 -4.37 23.35 -4.46
CA LEU A 21 -4.58 22.04 -5.11
C LEU A 21 -5.22 21.05 -4.15
N THR A 22 -4.75 21.01 -2.91
CA THR A 22 -5.31 20.14 -1.87
C THR A 22 -6.76 20.51 -1.56
N ARG A 23 -7.07 21.80 -1.42
CA ARG A 23 -8.42 22.28 -1.20
C ARG A 23 -9.37 21.88 -2.34
N ARG A 24 -8.96 22.08 -3.59
CA ARG A 24 -9.76 21.69 -4.78
C ARG A 24 -9.96 20.16 -4.83
N PHE A 25 -8.94 19.40 -4.52
CA PHE A 25 -9.01 17.94 -4.49
C PHE A 25 -10.00 17.43 -3.43
N ILE A 26 -10.04 18.07 -2.25
CA ILE A 26 -10.99 17.71 -1.18
C ILE A 26 -12.43 18.10 -1.55
N GLN A 27 -12.62 19.20 -2.26
CA GLN A 27 -13.94 19.72 -2.63
C GLN A 27 -14.60 19.00 -3.81
N ASP A 28 -13.82 18.34 -4.65
CA ASP A 28 -14.29 17.61 -5.82
C ASP A 28 -13.98 16.12 -5.68
N GLU A 29 -14.98 15.35 -5.28
CA GLU A 29 -14.86 13.89 -5.09
C GLU A 29 -14.47 13.13 -6.36
N GLN A 30 -14.64 13.74 -7.54
CA GLN A 30 -14.23 13.15 -8.83
C GLN A 30 -12.86 13.62 -9.30
N ALA A 31 -12.22 14.50 -8.53
CA ALA A 31 -10.89 14.98 -8.88
C ALA A 31 -9.82 13.91 -8.73
N SER A 32 -8.83 13.98 -9.60
CA SER A 32 -7.59 13.20 -9.51
C SER A 32 -6.42 14.16 -9.39
N LEU A 33 -5.58 13.98 -8.36
CA LEU A 33 -4.41 14.81 -8.11
C LEU A 33 -3.14 14.06 -8.52
N PHE A 34 -2.38 14.63 -9.44
CA PHE A 34 -1.11 14.10 -9.94
C PHE A 34 0.06 14.94 -9.44
N GLY A 35 1.09 14.28 -8.97
CA GLY A 35 2.31 14.94 -8.54
C GLY A 35 3.50 14.03 -8.40
N THR A 36 4.62 14.60 -8.00
CA THR A 36 5.86 13.90 -7.70
C THR A 36 5.89 13.45 -6.24
N LEU A 37 6.98 12.82 -5.84
CA LEU A 37 7.20 12.35 -4.47
C LEU A 37 7.05 13.46 -3.40
N SER A 38 7.36 14.71 -3.76
CA SER A 38 7.21 15.86 -2.85
C SER A 38 5.75 16.14 -2.47
N LEU A 39 4.78 15.68 -3.29
CA LEU A 39 3.37 15.77 -2.97
C LEU A 39 3.02 14.99 -1.68
N TRP A 40 3.68 13.85 -1.45
CA TRP A 40 3.40 13.01 -0.27
C TRP A 40 3.71 13.70 1.06
N GLN A 41 4.64 14.64 1.06
CA GLN A 41 5.06 15.35 2.27
C GLN A 41 4.14 16.54 2.62
N GLY A 42 3.44 17.09 1.63
CA GLY A 42 2.65 18.32 1.78
C GLY A 42 1.14 18.18 1.67
N VAL A 43 0.63 17.03 1.18
CA VAL A 43 -0.81 16.81 1.03
C VAL A 43 -1.37 16.14 2.27
N ASP A 44 -2.37 16.79 2.85
CA ASP A 44 -3.16 16.28 3.95
C ASP A 44 -4.64 16.22 3.53
N VAL A 45 -5.12 15.03 3.15
CA VAL A 45 -6.48 14.80 2.68
C VAL A 45 -7.20 13.90 3.69
N PRO A 46 -8.17 14.42 4.42
CA PRO A 46 -8.90 13.63 5.41
C PRO A 46 -9.96 12.71 4.79
N GLY A 47 -10.10 11.53 5.38
CA GLY A 47 -11.26 10.66 5.21
C GLY A 47 -11.56 10.21 3.78
N PRO A 48 -12.82 10.25 3.37
CA PRO A 48 -13.29 9.64 2.12
C PRO A 48 -12.80 10.32 0.84
N ALA A 49 -12.21 11.52 0.94
CA ALA A 49 -11.72 12.25 -0.24
C ALA A 49 -10.51 11.58 -0.93
N CYS A 50 -9.80 10.66 -0.25
CA CYS A 50 -8.71 9.90 -0.85
C CYS A 50 -8.99 8.39 -0.76
N GLN A 51 -9.61 7.82 -1.77
CA GLN A 51 -9.95 6.39 -1.83
C GLN A 51 -8.95 5.55 -2.64
N LEU A 52 -8.13 6.19 -3.46
CA LEU A 52 -7.13 5.53 -4.29
C LEU A 52 -5.81 6.32 -4.28
N VAL A 53 -4.75 5.62 -3.91
CA VAL A 53 -3.37 6.11 -4.07
C VAL A 53 -2.68 5.24 -5.12
N VAL A 54 -2.18 5.86 -6.19
CA VAL A 54 -1.43 5.17 -7.25
C VAL A 54 0.03 5.59 -7.17
N ILE A 55 0.91 4.60 -7.01
CA ILE A 55 2.36 4.77 -6.98
C ILE A 55 2.93 4.14 -8.24
N ASP A 56 3.40 4.96 -9.18
CA ASP A 56 3.91 4.49 -10.47
C ASP A 56 5.15 3.60 -10.29
N ARG A 57 6.09 4.02 -9.45
CA ARG A 57 7.35 3.30 -9.20
C ARG A 57 7.73 3.32 -7.74
N ILE A 58 8.41 2.27 -7.30
CA ILE A 58 9.04 2.24 -5.99
C ILE A 58 10.05 3.39 -5.90
N PRO A 59 9.96 4.26 -4.88
CA PRO A 59 10.76 5.48 -4.77
C PRO A 59 12.17 5.20 -4.27
N PHE A 60 12.93 4.41 -5.02
CA PHE A 60 14.35 4.25 -4.73
C PHE A 60 15.10 5.56 -4.87
N PRO A 61 16.13 5.78 -4.05
CA PRO A 61 17.02 6.92 -4.24
C PRO A 61 17.70 6.84 -5.60
N ARG A 62 18.08 7.99 -6.12
CA ARG A 62 18.83 8.06 -7.37
C ARG A 62 20.18 7.37 -7.21
N PRO A 63 20.61 6.56 -8.19
CA PRO A 63 21.90 5.85 -8.10
C PRO A 63 23.11 6.78 -8.13
N ASP A 64 22.94 8.01 -8.62
CA ASP A 64 23.96 9.05 -8.70
C ASP A 64 24.06 9.92 -7.43
N ASP A 65 23.34 9.60 -6.35
CA ASP A 65 23.48 10.28 -5.06
C ASP A 65 24.79 9.85 -4.35
N PRO A 66 25.81 10.74 -4.27
CA PRO A 66 27.12 10.35 -3.78
C PRO A 66 27.12 9.99 -2.29
N VAL A 67 26.25 10.65 -1.49
CA VAL A 67 26.19 10.39 -0.05
C VAL A 67 25.60 9.00 0.20
N ARG A 68 24.54 8.64 -0.53
CA ARG A 68 23.92 7.32 -0.38
C ARG A 68 24.80 6.21 -0.91
N SER A 69 25.47 6.43 -2.02
CA SER A 69 26.45 5.49 -2.58
C SER A 69 27.59 5.24 -1.61
N ALA A 70 28.15 6.29 -0.98
CA ALA A 70 29.19 6.13 0.04
C ALA A 70 28.68 5.36 1.26
N ARG A 71 27.45 5.60 1.72
CA ARG A 71 26.85 4.86 2.84
C ARG A 71 26.63 3.38 2.50
N GLN A 72 26.14 3.06 1.28
CA GLN A 72 25.99 1.67 0.85
C GLN A 72 27.33 0.94 0.87
N LYS A 73 28.36 1.57 0.29
CA LYS A 73 29.70 1.03 0.26
C LYS A 73 30.24 0.78 1.67
N ALA A 74 30.11 1.70 2.59
CA ALA A 74 30.54 1.55 3.97
C ALA A 74 29.84 0.38 4.69
N VAL A 75 28.55 0.16 4.43
CA VAL A 75 27.81 -0.99 4.97
C VAL A 75 28.30 -2.30 4.35
N ASP A 76 28.55 -2.33 3.05
CA ASP A 76 29.09 -3.52 2.36
C ASP A 76 30.48 -3.88 2.85
N GLU A 77 31.37 -2.88 3.05
CA GLU A 77 32.72 -3.07 3.62
C GLU A 77 32.68 -3.59 5.06
N ALA A 78 31.64 -3.25 5.82
CA ALA A 78 31.41 -3.76 7.17
C ALA A 78 30.76 -5.17 7.19
N GLY A 79 30.60 -5.83 6.03
CA GLY A 79 30.00 -7.16 5.89
C GLY A 79 28.47 -7.17 5.91
N GLY A 80 27.82 -6.02 5.80
CA GLY A 80 26.36 -5.88 5.71
C GLY A 80 25.84 -5.94 4.27
N ASN A 81 24.58 -5.58 4.09
CA ASN A 81 23.96 -5.40 2.77
C ASN A 81 23.59 -3.93 2.58
N GLY A 82 24.45 -3.16 1.90
CA GLY A 82 24.30 -1.73 1.70
C GLY A 82 23.02 -1.38 0.93
N PHE A 83 22.65 -2.18 -0.06
CA PHE A 83 21.40 -1.98 -0.78
C PHE A 83 20.17 -2.10 0.13
N LEU A 84 20.06 -3.14 0.92
CA LEU A 84 18.92 -3.33 1.83
C LEU A 84 18.90 -2.28 2.93
N THR A 85 20.06 -2.00 3.53
CA THR A 85 20.17 -1.08 4.67
C THR A 85 19.94 0.38 4.28
N VAL A 86 20.36 0.79 3.09
CA VAL A 86 20.32 2.21 2.68
C VAL A 86 19.22 2.47 1.64
N ALA A 87 19.27 1.79 0.50
CA ALA A 87 18.36 2.09 -0.61
C ALA A 87 16.96 1.53 -0.38
N ALA A 88 16.87 0.24 -0.02
CA ALA A 88 15.57 -0.40 0.20
C ALA A 88 14.88 0.13 1.45
N ALA A 89 15.62 0.38 2.55
CA ALA A 89 15.06 1.00 3.75
C ALA A 89 14.50 2.39 3.49
N HIS A 90 15.18 3.22 2.70
CA HIS A 90 14.67 4.52 2.30
C HIS A 90 13.41 4.41 1.43
N ALA A 91 13.41 3.51 0.44
CA ALA A 91 12.26 3.26 -0.40
C ALA A 91 11.06 2.74 0.40
N ALA A 92 11.31 1.86 1.38
CA ALA A 92 10.31 1.34 2.30
C ALA A 92 9.63 2.44 3.12
N LEU A 93 10.42 3.36 3.67
CA LEU A 93 9.91 4.52 4.42
C LEU A 93 9.02 5.40 3.54
N LEU A 94 9.47 5.72 2.32
CA LEU A 94 8.69 6.54 1.39
C LEU A 94 7.41 5.83 0.93
N LEU A 95 7.47 4.53 0.64
CA LEU A 95 6.27 3.74 0.33
C LEU A 95 5.26 3.76 1.48
N ALA A 96 5.73 3.57 2.71
CA ALA A 96 4.87 3.63 3.89
C ALA A 96 4.24 5.01 4.08
N GLN A 97 4.99 6.08 3.86
CA GLN A 97 4.45 7.45 3.88
C GLN A 97 3.39 7.67 2.81
N GLY A 98 3.64 7.23 1.56
CA GLY A 98 2.67 7.34 0.47
C GLY A 98 1.41 6.54 0.73
N ALA A 99 1.55 5.30 1.17
CA ALA A 99 0.42 4.44 1.52
C ALA A 99 -0.37 4.98 2.74
N GLY A 100 0.33 5.57 3.71
CA GLY A 100 -0.27 6.20 4.88
C GLY A 100 -1.13 7.44 4.57
N ARG A 101 -1.07 7.97 3.34
CA ARG A 101 -1.99 9.05 2.91
C ARG A 101 -3.42 8.55 2.74
N LEU A 102 -3.61 7.26 2.50
CA LEU A 102 -4.91 6.64 2.34
C LEU A 102 -5.61 6.37 3.68
N ILE A 103 -4.89 5.87 4.68
CA ILE A 103 -5.45 5.41 5.94
C ILE A 103 -4.89 6.25 7.08
N ARG A 104 -5.77 6.95 7.77
CA ARG A 104 -5.50 7.79 8.94
C ARG A 104 -6.26 7.33 10.17
N GLY A 105 -7.44 6.77 9.96
CA GLY A 105 -8.29 6.22 11.00
C GLY A 105 -8.68 4.78 10.74
N SER A 106 -9.20 4.12 11.76
CA SER A 106 -9.66 2.72 11.67
C SER A 106 -10.87 2.53 10.73
N ALA A 107 -11.59 3.61 10.44
CA ALA A 107 -12.73 3.62 9.54
C ALA A 107 -12.37 3.88 8.07
N ASP A 108 -11.17 4.37 7.80
CA ASP A 108 -10.74 4.71 6.44
C ASP A 108 -10.59 3.43 5.60
N ARG A 109 -11.04 3.52 4.36
CA ARG A 109 -10.98 2.43 3.40
C ARG A 109 -10.51 2.96 2.06
N GLY A 110 -9.73 2.14 1.35
CA GLY A 110 -9.26 2.53 0.03
C GLY A 110 -8.30 1.49 -0.57
N VAL A 111 -7.75 1.83 -1.73
CA VAL A 111 -6.81 1.01 -2.48
C VAL A 111 -5.49 1.75 -2.66
N VAL A 112 -4.39 1.10 -2.32
CA VAL A 112 -3.04 1.52 -2.71
C VAL A 112 -2.57 0.64 -3.86
N ALA A 113 -2.47 1.20 -5.04
CA ALA A 113 -2.00 0.52 -6.25
C ALA A 113 -0.55 0.89 -6.54
N VAL A 114 0.36 -0.07 -6.43
CA VAL A 114 1.77 0.11 -6.83
C VAL A 114 1.97 -0.55 -8.18
N LEU A 115 2.28 0.24 -9.21
CA LEU A 115 2.39 -0.24 -10.59
C LEU A 115 3.77 -0.84 -10.90
N ASP A 116 4.70 -0.78 -9.98
CA ASP A 116 6.03 -1.34 -10.12
C ASP A 116 6.03 -2.85 -9.86
N PRO A 117 6.31 -3.71 -10.86
CA PRO A 117 6.29 -5.16 -10.69
C PRO A 117 7.31 -5.67 -9.68
N ARG A 118 8.35 -4.90 -9.39
CA ARG A 118 9.38 -5.27 -8.41
C ARG A 118 8.83 -5.46 -7.00
N LEU A 119 7.68 -4.84 -6.67
CA LEU A 119 7.01 -5.06 -5.37
C LEU A 119 6.48 -6.51 -5.22
N ALA A 120 6.23 -7.20 -6.33
CA ALA A 120 5.81 -8.60 -6.35
C ALA A 120 6.98 -9.57 -6.60
N THR A 121 7.91 -9.22 -7.49
CA THR A 121 8.86 -10.17 -8.09
C THR A 121 10.29 -10.05 -7.55
N ALA A 122 10.68 -8.91 -6.97
CA ALA A 122 12.06 -8.72 -6.52
C ALA A 122 12.37 -9.49 -5.23
N ARG A 123 13.62 -9.88 -5.03
CA ARG A 123 14.10 -10.57 -3.80
C ARG A 123 13.81 -9.76 -2.52
N TYR A 124 13.81 -8.43 -2.63
CA TYR A 124 13.52 -7.51 -1.53
C TYR A 124 12.03 -7.14 -1.40
N ALA A 125 11.16 -7.70 -2.23
CA ALA A 125 9.72 -7.38 -2.22
C ALA A 125 9.07 -7.65 -0.87
N GLY A 126 9.43 -8.76 -0.21
CA GLY A 126 8.97 -9.09 1.13
C GLY A 126 9.30 -8.02 2.17
N PHE A 127 10.54 -7.51 2.13
CA PHE A 127 10.98 -6.41 3.00
C PHE A 127 10.17 -5.13 2.77
N LEU A 128 9.95 -4.73 1.51
CA LEU A 128 9.16 -3.54 1.20
C LEU A 128 7.70 -3.69 1.62
N ARG A 129 7.09 -4.86 1.37
CA ARG A 129 5.70 -5.12 1.77
C ARG A 129 5.53 -5.13 3.29
N ALA A 130 6.51 -5.67 4.02
CA ALA A 130 6.47 -5.69 5.48
C ALA A 130 6.53 -4.29 6.13
N SER A 131 7.03 -3.29 5.41
CA SER A 131 7.07 -1.90 5.86
C SER A 131 5.77 -1.13 5.63
N LEU A 132 4.87 -1.65 4.81
CA LEU A 132 3.56 -1.06 4.56
C LEU A 132 2.63 -1.32 5.76
N PRO A 133 1.61 -0.46 5.96
CA PRO A 133 0.53 -0.79 6.88
C PRO A 133 -0.06 -2.18 6.57
N LYS A 134 -0.71 -2.80 7.55
CA LYS A 134 -1.32 -4.14 7.38
C LYS A 134 -2.50 -4.09 6.40
N PHE A 135 -2.19 -4.01 5.12
CA PHE A 135 -3.16 -4.08 4.04
C PHE A 135 -3.35 -5.53 3.59
N TRP A 136 -4.55 -5.82 3.14
CA TRP A 136 -4.75 -7.00 2.32
C TRP A 136 -4.07 -6.79 0.96
N TYR A 137 -3.29 -7.79 0.51
CA TYR A 137 -2.46 -7.70 -0.68
C TYR A 137 -2.96 -8.62 -1.79
N THR A 138 -3.03 -8.11 -3.00
CA THR A 138 -3.35 -8.89 -4.20
C THR A 138 -2.58 -8.37 -5.42
N THR A 139 -2.34 -9.24 -6.38
CA THR A 139 -1.87 -8.92 -7.73
C THR A 139 -2.95 -9.18 -8.79
N ASP A 140 -4.14 -9.61 -8.36
CA ASP A 140 -5.26 -9.90 -9.26
C ASP A 140 -6.03 -8.61 -9.61
N PRO A 141 -6.00 -8.17 -10.88
CA PRO A 141 -6.68 -6.94 -11.30
C PRO A 141 -8.21 -7.03 -11.19
N ALA A 142 -8.79 -8.24 -11.19
CA ALA A 142 -10.24 -8.41 -11.02
C ALA A 142 -10.64 -8.09 -9.57
N GLN A 143 -9.83 -8.49 -8.60
CA GLN A 143 -10.05 -8.18 -7.19
C GLN A 143 -9.89 -6.68 -6.92
N VAL A 144 -8.87 -6.04 -7.51
CA VAL A 144 -8.68 -4.58 -7.39
C VAL A 144 -9.90 -3.83 -7.93
N ARG A 145 -10.40 -4.20 -9.12
CA ARG A 145 -11.60 -3.58 -9.70
C ARG A 145 -12.82 -3.73 -8.82
N ARG A 146 -13.07 -4.94 -8.28
CA ARG A 146 -14.19 -5.18 -7.35
C ARG A 146 -14.08 -4.31 -6.11
N SER A 147 -12.89 -4.19 -5.52
CA SER A 147 -12.67 -3.34 -4.36
C SER A 147 -12.98 -1.87 -4.65
N LEU A 148 -12.55 -1.34 -5.80
CA LEU A 148 -12.84 0.03 -6.21
C LEU A 148 -14.34 0.27 -6.46
N VAL A 149 -15.03 -0.68 -7.11
CA VAL A 149 -16.49 -0.60 -7.32
C VAL A 149 -17.22 -0.59 -5.98
N ASN A 150 -16.83 -1.45 -5.03
CA ASN A 150 -17.44 -1.49 -3.70
C ASN A 150 -17.20 -0.19 -2.92
N LEU A 151 -16.01 0.39 -3.01
CA LEU A 151 -15.71 1.68 -2.39
C LEU A 151 -16.61 2.79 -2.97
N ALA A 152 -16.75 2.86 -4.29
CA ALA A 152 -17.62 3.84 -4.94
C ALA A 152 -19.09 3.66 -4.54
N ALA A 153 -19.58 2.42 -4.45
CA ALA A 153 -20.95 2.13 -4.00
C ALA A 153 -21.19 2.53 -2.54
N THR A 154 -20.20 2.34 -1.68
CA THR A 154 -20.28 2.76 -0.26
C THR A 154 -20.29 4.28 -0.12
N ALA A 155 -19.52 5.00 -0.93
CA ALA A 155 -19.49 6.46 -0.93
C ALA A 155 -20.82 7.08 -1.39
N THR A 156 -21.53 6.42 -2.31
CA THR A 156 -22.85 6.87 -2.80
C THR A 156 -24.03 6.40 -1.95
N GLY A 157 -23.80 5.75 -0.81
CA GLY A 157 -24.87 5.25 0.07
C GLY A 157 -25.68 4.07 -0.47
N LEU A 158 -25.27 3.47 -1.61
CA LEU A 158 -25.95 2.37 -2.28
C LEU A 158 -25.45 0.97 -1.87
N GLY A 159 -24.53 0.87 -0.94
CA GLY A 159 -23.86 -0.41 -0.62
C GLY A 159 -23.77 -0.77 0.85
N ALA A 160 -24.86 -1.22 1.45
CA ALA A 160 -24.79 -2.08 2.64
C ALA A 160 -24.65 -3.54 2.17
N GLY A 161 -23.50 -3.91 1.61
CA GLY A 161 -23.19 -5.26 1.15
C GLY A 161 -21.90 -5.76 1.81
N SER A 162 -22.02 -6.80 2.62
CA SER A 162 -20.98 -7.52 3.34
C SER A 162 -19.71 -7.72 2.51
N ASN A 163 -18.61 -7.20 3.01
CA ASN A 163 -17.26 -7.49 2.52
C ASN A 163 -16.97 -8.99 2.82
N PRO A 164 -16.75 -9.86 1.84
CA PRO A 164 -16.27 -11.19 2.11
C PRO A 164 -14.81 -11.08 2.55
N GLY A 165 -14.58 -11.13 3.87
CA GLY A 165 -13.26 -11.33 4.43
C GLY A 165 -12.61 -12.58 3.85
N PRO A 166 -11.26 -12.72 3.91
CA PRO A 166 -10.57 -13.91 3.44
C PRO A 166 -11.11 -15.12 4.17
N GLY A 167 -11.64 -16.08 3.40
CA GLY A 167 -12.21 -17.30 3.92
C GLY A 167 -11.26 -18.02 4.88
N SER A 168 -11.70 -18.18 6.11
CA SER A 168 -11.11 -19.11 7.05
C SER A 168 -11.31 -20.52 6.48
N SER A 169 -10.25 -21.07 5.91
CA SER A 169 -10.20 -22.51 5.58
C SER A 169 -10.18 -23.27 6.91
N SER A 170 -11.36 -23.68 7.36
CA SER A 170 -11.53 -24.68 8.40
C SER A 170 -11.07 -26.03 7.84
N GLY A 171 -9.86 -26.43 8.16
CA GLY A 171 -9.35 -27.77 8.00
C GLY A 171 -10.04 -28.69 9.00
N SER A 172 -11.04 -29.40 8.54
CA SER A 172 -11.59 -30.58 9.21
C SER A 172 -10.61 -31.73 9.09
N GLY A 173 -9.88 -32.02 10.19
CA GLY A 173 -9.15 -33.28 10.33
C GLY A 173 -10.05 -34.34 11.00
N PRO A 174 -10.16 -35.53 10.44
CA PRO A 174 -10.80 -36.64 11.09
C PRO A 174 -9.76 -37.41 11.93
N GLY A 175 -10.09 -37.80 13.16
CA GLY A 175 -9.21 -38.66 13.94
C GLY A 175 -9.78 -39.04 15.29
N SER A 176 -10.83 -39.81 15.28
CA SER A 176 -11.23 -40.64 16.43
C SER A 176 -10.27 -41.80 16.61
N GLY A 177 -9.72 -41.94 17.81
CA GLY A 177 -8.91 -43.07 18.24
C GLY A 177 -9.09 -43.31 19.73
N SER A 178 -10.11 -44.08 20.05
CA SER A 178 -10.31 -44.64 21.38
C SER A 178 -9.33 -45.80 21.63
N GLY A 179 -8.76 -45.87 22.79
CA GLY A 179 -8.10 -47.06 23.30
C GLY A 179 -7.80 -46.95 24.79
N PRO A 180 -8.32 -47.88 25.61
CA PRO A 180 -8.06 -47.89 27.05
C PRO A 180 -6.87 -48.77 27.39
N GLY A 181 -6.11 -48.40 28.39
CA GLY A 181 -4.98 -49.18 28.90
C GLY A 181 -4.66 -48.86 30.32
N SER A 182 -5.27 -49.58 31.24
CA SER A 182 -4.92 -49.72 32.64
C SER A 182 -3.58 -50.38 32.85
N GLY A 183 -2.80 -49.97 33.83
CA GLY A 183 -1.58 -50.68 34.27
C GLY A 183 -0.97 -50.09 35.54
N SER A 184 -1.29 -50.77 36.63
CA SER A 184 -0.83 -50.53 37.99
C SER A 184 0.61 -50.88 38.25
N GLY A 185 1.22 -50.23 39.27
CA GLY A 185 2.04 -50.85 40.27
C GLY A 185 3.54 -50.71 40.24
N PRO A 186 4.15 -50.95 41.39
CA PRO A 186 5.07 -50.01 42.03
C PRO A 186 6.51 -50.54 42.05
N GLY A 187 7.40 -49.68 42.43
CA GLY A 187 8.80 -49.94 42.69
C GLY A 187 9.57 -48.69 43.00
#